data_2ed5ee90eabc0c390fa2690fb612357e
#
_entry.id   2ed5ee90eabc0c390fa2690fb612357e
#
_cell.length_a   1.000
_cell.length_b   1.000
_cell.length_c   1.000
_cell.angle_alpha   90.00
_cell.angle_beta   90.00
_cell.angle_gamma   90.00
#
_symmetry.space_group_name_H-M   'P 1'
#
loop_
_entity.id
_entity.type
_entity.pdbx_description
1 polymer ?
#
loop_
_entity_poly.entity_id
_entity_poly.type
_entity_poly.pdbx_seq_one_letter_code
_entity_poly.pdbx_strand_id
1 'polypeptide(L)'
;MNSKTLSSWMLMAGPIVFFVVIMVLWSALIGEGETAAEDVANMIDNQTMAAILVMVGSIGFVSIFIGYALTAWSRADGSTTEGTLASVASLIFAGIAAISMGFTGAHFGVIGGGEEDAVESAWVMAVANNTFPAVFWFWALGNIVLGAALFIEKRINNIGSLLLILWGVLVVLMHFTVEIEDFPRVIGMIIFMGMMVVTIVFGFFNLKSESVSTGKSEA
;
A
#
# COMPACT_ATOMS: atom_id res chain seq x y z
N MET A 1 -15.76 -17.54 0.42
CA MET A 1 -15.27 -16.37 1.19
C MET A 1 -15.96 -15.15 0.62
N ASN A 2 -16.59 -14.30 1.45
CA ASN A 2 -17.23 -13.07 0.96
C ASN A 2 -16.20 -11.93 0.78
N SER A 3 -16.58 -10.90 0.04
CA SER A 3 -15.71 -9.75 -0.26
C SER A 3 -15.15 -9.07 1.00
N LYS A 4 -15.96 -8.93 2.05
CA LYS A 4 -15.57 -8.35 3.34
C LYS A 4 -14.47 -9.16 4.02
N THR A 5 -14.62 -10.48 4.08
CA THR A 5 -13.62 -11.36 4.68
C THR A 5 -12.32 -11.33 3.89
N LEU A 6 -12.41 -11.36 2.56
CA LEU A 6 -11.23 -11.28 1.69
C LEU A 6 -10.48 -9.96 1.89
N SER A 7 -11.17 -8.83 1.77
CA SER A 7 -10.53 -7.52 1.94
C SER A 7 -9.91 -7.35 3.32
N SER A 8 -10.57 -7.83 4.38
CA SER A 8 -10.04 -7.77 5.74
C SER A 8 -8.75 -8.58 5.90
N TRP A 9 -8.69 -9.79 5.34
CA TRP A 9 -7.47 -10.59 5.36
C TRP A 9 -6.35 -9.97 4.53
N MET A 10 -6.66 -9.40 3.37
CA MET A 10 -5.68 -8.67 2.57
C MET A 10 -5.08 -7.49 3.34
N LEU A 11 -5.90 -6.74 4.07
CA LEU A 11 -5.46 -5.62 4.90
C LEU A 11 -4.65 -6.05 6.15
N MET A 12 -4.86 -7.24 6.66
CA MET A 12 -4.08 -7.76 7.79
C MET A 12 -2.81 -8.49 7.35
N ALA A 13 -2.92 -9.40 6.41
CA ALA A 13 -1.81 -10.25 5.99
C ALA A 13 -0.85 -9.51 5.02
N GLY A 14 -1.38 -8.66 4.13
CA GLY A 14 -0.58 -7.92 3.16
C GLY A 14 0.58 -7.13 3.78
N PRO A 15 0.33 -6.26 4.79
CA PRO A 15 1.39 -5.53 5.47
C PRO A 15 2.43 -6.43 6.13
N ILE A 16 2.00 -7.54 6.74
CA ILE A 16 2.90 -8.49 7.42
C ILE A 16 3.81 -9.17 6.40
N VAL A 17 3.24 -9.68 5.30
CA VAL A 17 4.00 -10.34 4.23
C VAL A 17 5.00 -9.34 3.63
N PHE A 18 4.54 -8.16 3.28
CA PHE A 18 5.42 -7.13 2.71
C PHE A 18 6.56 -6.77 3.66
N PHE A 19 6.26 -6.51 4.93
CA PHE A 19 7.27 -6.17 5.93
C PHE A 19 8.31 -7.28 6.09
N VAL A 20 7.87 -8.53 6.29
CA VAL A 20 8.78 -9.66 6.48
C VAL A 20 9.66 -9.86 5.25
N VAL A 21 9.08 -9.79 4.05
CA VAL A 21 9.83 -10.04 2.81
C VAL A 21 10.79 -8.90 2.50
N ILE A 22 10.32 -7.65 2.53
CA ILE A 22 11.12 -6.51 2.06
C ILE A 22 12.02 -5.97 3.17
N MET A 23 11.56 -5.87 4.42
CA MET A 23 12.37 -5.28 5.48
C MET A 23 13.30 -6.27 6.17
N VAL A 24 12.93 -7.57 6.20
CA VAL A 24 13.73 -8.57 6.90
C VAL A 24 14.49 -9.46 5.92
N LEU A 25 13.77 -10.14 5.01
CA LEU A 25 14.41 -11.11 4.12
C LEU A 25 15.24 -10.44 3.02
N TRP A 26 14.77 -9.32 2.47
CA TRP A 26 15.52 -8.59 1.45
C TRP A 26 16.85 -8.08 2.00
N SER A 27 16.83 -7.37 3.12
CA SER A 27 18.03 -6.86 3.75
C SER A 27 19.02 -7.97 4.14
N ALA A 28 18.51 -9.14 4.54
CA ALA A 28 19.34 -10.28 4.96
C ALA A 28 19.93 -11.09 3.79
N LEU A 29 19.23 -11.20 2.66
CA LEU A 29 19.54 -12.13 1.58
C LEU A 29 20.06 -11.44 0.29
N ILE A 30 19.61 -10.23 0.02
CA ILE A 30 20.01 -9.45 -1.15
C ILE A 30 20.95 -8.32 -0.75
N GLY A 31 20.69 -7.66 0.37
CA GLY A 31 21.36 -6.45 0.83
C GLY A 31 20.64 -5.17 0.36
N GLU A 32 21.04 -4.05 0.96
CA GLU A 32 20.61 -2.71 0.59
C GLU A 32 21.80 -1.98 -0.04
N GLY A 33 21.62 -1.42 -1.25
CA GLY A 33 22.58 -0.53 -1.88
C GLY A 33 22.44 0.91 -1.37
N GLU A 34 23.51 1.68 -1.40
CA GLU A 34 23.45 3.13 -1.16
C GLU A 34 22.98 3.89 -2.40
N THR A 35 23.11 3.28 -3.56
CA THR A 35 22.74 3.82 -4.88
C THR A 35 21.86 2.86 -5.66
N ALA A 36 21.11 3.37 -6.64
CA ALA A 36 20.32 2.54 -7.53
C ALA A 36 21.19 1.53 -8.33
N ALA A 37 22.43 1.87 -8.62
CA ALA A 37 23.37 0.96 -9.29
C ALA A 37 23.80 -0.21 -8.40
N GLU A 38 24.02 0.04 -7.12
CA GLU A 38 24.33 -1.00 -6.13
C GLU A 38 23.12 -1.90 -5.87
N ASP A 39 21.90 -1.33 -5.78
CA ASP A 39 20.67 -2.12 -5.68
C ASP A 39 20.52 -3.07 -6.87
N VAL A 40 20.80 -2.57 -8.09
CA VAL A 40 20.76 -3.40 -9.31
C VAL A 40 21.81 -4.50 -9.25
N ALA A 41 23.06 -4.19 -8.87
CA ALA A 41 24.12 -5.19 -8.76
C ALA A 41 23.74 -6.29 -7.76
N ASN A 42 23.25 -5.90 -6.56
CA ASN A 42 22.81 -6.86 -5.55
C ASN A 42 21.68 -7.78 -6.05
N MET A 43 20.74 -7.24 -6.83
CA MET A 43 19.65 -8.02 -7.44
C MET A 43 20.17 -9.00 -8.49
N ILE A 44 21.11 -8.58 -9.34
CA ILE A 44 21.71 -9.41 -10.39
C ILE A 44 22.54 -10.53 -9.77
N ASP A 45 23.35 -10.23 -8.76
CA ASP A 45 24.17 -11.24 -8.06
C ASP A 45 23.32 -12.32 -7.38
N ASN A 46 22.10 -11.97 -6.98
CA ASN A 46 21.17 -12.85 -6.27
C ASN A 46 19.86 -13.09 -7.07
N GLN A 47 19.91 -13.13 -8.38
CA GLN A 47 18.79 -13.07 -9.33
C GLN A 47 17.58 -13.92 -8.95
N THR A 48 17.77 -15.21 -8.67
CA THR A 48 16.67 -16.12 -8.33
C THR A 48 16.00 -15.74 -7.02
N MET A 49 16.78 -15.40 -6.00
CA MET A 49 16.24 -15.02 -4.70
C MET A 49 15.55 -13.67 -4.79
N ALA A 50 16.16 -12.69 -5.47
CA ALA A 50 15.55 -11.39 -5.72
C ALA A 50 14.20 -11.51 -6.43
N ALA A 51 14.09 -12.35 -7.48
CA ALA A 51 12.84 -12.60 -8.18
C ALA A 51 11.75 -13.18 -7.26
N ILE A 52 12.09 -14.14 -6.40
CA ILE A 52 11.14 -14.73 -5.44
C ILE A 52 10.68 -13.68 -4.43
N LEU A 53 11.60 -12.91 -3.86
CA LEU A 53 11.28 -11.90 -2.86
C LEU A 53 10.46 -10.75 -3.46
N VAL A 54 10.81 -10.29 -4.67
CA VAL A 54 10.01 -9.29 -5.42
C VAL A 54 8.60 -9.80 -5.63
N MET A 55 8.42 -11.04 -6.10
CA MET A 55 7.10 -11.62 -6.34
C MET A 55 6.27 -11.68 -5.06
N VAL A 56 6.80 -12.26 -3.99
CA VAL A 56 6.06 -12.43 -2.72
C VAL A 56 5.81 -11.10 -2.04
N GLY A 57 6.81 -10.21 -1.99
CA GLY A 57 6.69 -8.88 -1.42
C GLY A 57 5.66 -8.03 -2.16
N SER A 58 5.67 -8.09 -3.50
CA SER A 58 4.69 -7.37 -4.33
C SER A 58 3.27 -7.89 -4.14
N ILE A 59 3.07 -9.20 -4.02
CA ILE A 59 1.75 -9.77 -3.68
C ILE A 59 1.27 -9.19 -2.34
N GLY A 60 2.13 -9.13 -1.34
CA GLY A 60 1.82 -8.52 -0.04
C GLY A 60 1.42 -7.05 -0.19
N PHE A 61 2.25 -6.25 -0.88
CA PHE A 61 2.04 -4.82 -1.05
C PHE A 61 0.79 -4.48 -1.86
N VAL A 62 0.60 -5.11 -3.01
CA VAL A 62 -0.58 -4.94 -3.86
C VAL A 62 -1.86 -5.37 -3.14
N SER A 63 -1.79 -6.44 -2.33
CA SER A 63 -2.93 -6.90 -1.51
C SER A 63 -3.44 -5.82 -0.56
N ILE A 64 -2.58 -4.97 0.00
CA ILE A 64 -2.99 -3.86 0.85
C ILE A 64 -4.00 -2.96 0.11
N PHE A 65 -3.61 -2.51 -1.08
CA PHE A 65 -4.42 -1.55 -1.85
C PHE A 65 -5.66 -2.19 -2.46
N ILE A 66 -5.58 -3.44 -2.90
CA ILE A 66 -6.76 -4.21 -3.32
C ILE A 66 -7.72 -4.38 -2.14
N GLY A 67 -7.21 -4.69 -0.94
CA GLY A 67 -8.02 -4.79 0.28
C GLY A 67 -8.77 -3.50 0.60
N TYR A 68 -8.10 -2.35 0.52
CA TYR A 68 -8.72 -1.04 0.67
C TYR A 68 -9.74 -0.76 -0.44
N ALA A 69 -9.37 -1.00 -1.70
CA ALA A 69 -10.25 -0.79 -2.84
C ALA A 69 -11.55 -1.61 -2.73
N LEU A 70 -11.45 -2.90 -2.39
CA LEU A 70 -12.62 -3.77 -2.19
C LEU A 70 -13.48 -3.31 -1.00
N THR A 71 -12.84 -2.86 0.09
CA THR A 71 -13.56 -2.33 1.25
C THR A 71 -14.34 -1.08 0.88
N ALA A 72 -13.72 -0.15 0.16
CA ALA A 72 -14.34 1.08 -0.33
C ALA A 72 -15.43 0.77 -1.38
N TRP A 73 -15.12 -0.10 -2.36
CA TRP A 73 -16.05 -0.50 -3.41
C TRP A 73 -17.35 -1.11 -2.85
N SER A 74 -17.24 -1.93 -1.80
CA SER A 74 -18.42 -2.55 -1.16
C SER A 74 -19.38 -1.55 -0.52
N ARG A 75 -19.00 -0.28 -0.41
CA ARG A 75 -19.73 0.83 0.17
C ARG A 75 -20.03 1.94 -0.84
N ALA A 76 -19.52 1.78 -2.07
CA ALA A 76 -19.69 2.76 -3.13
C ALA A 76 -21.16 2.86 -3.52
N ASP A 77 -21.72 4.05 -3.34
CA ASP A 77 -23.09 4.40 -3.73
C ASP A 77 -23.10 5.89 -4.09
N GLY A 78 -23.42 6.19 -5.34
CA GLY A 78 -23.45 7.56 -5.84
C GLY A 78 -24.63 8.39 -5.30
N SER A 79 -25.55 7.78 -4.56
CA SER A 79 -26.75 8.47 -4.03
C SER A 79 -26.51 9.15 -2.69
N THR A 80 -25.42 8.80 -1.97
CA THR A 80 -25.10 9.34 -0.65
C THR A 80 -23.70 9.98 -0.62
N THR A 81 -23.44 10.86 0.34
CA THR A 81 -22.13 11.50 0.49
C THR A 81 -21.04 10.48 0.84
N GLU A 82 -21.31 9.60 1.81
CA GLU A 82 -20.39 8.55 2.23
C GLU A 82 -20.14 7.54 1.10
N GLY A 83 -21.17 7.19 0.33
CA GLY A 83 -21.03 6.31 -0.82
C GLY A 83 -20.21 6.94 -1.95
N THR A 84 -20.36 8.24 -2.19
CA THR A 84 -19.54 8.99 -3.15
C THR A 84 -18.08 9.03 -2.70
N LEU A 85 -17.80 9.33 -1.42
CA LEU A 85 -16.46 9.32 -0.86
C LEU A 85 -15.83 7.92 -0.95
N ALA A 86 -16.59 6.87 -0.65
CA ALA A 86 -16.15 5.50 -0.78
C ALA A 86 -15.79 5.15 -2.25
N SER A 87 -16.58 5.64 -3.22
CA SER A 87 -16.27 5.46 -4.64
C SER A 87 -14.94 6.10 -5.02
N VAL A 88 -14.71 7.35 -4.59
CA VAL A 88 -13.45 8.06 -4.83
C VAL A 88 -12.27 7.32 -4.19
N ALA A 89 -12.41 6.90 -2.93
CA ALA A 89 -11.37 6.13 -2.23
C ALA A 89 -11.04 4.82 -2.96
N SER A 90 -12.07 4.11 -3.46
CA SER A 90 -11.87 2.88 -4.23
C SER A 90 -11.03 3.10 -5.49
N LEU A 91 -11.28 4.18 -6.23
CA LEU A 91 -10.49 4.53 -7.42
C LEU A 91 -9.05 4.90 -7.07
N ILE A 92 -8.83 5.66 -5.99
CA ILE A 92 -7.49 5.99 -5.51
C ILE A 92 -6.70 4.72 -5.20
N PHE A 93 -7.27 3.81 -4.40
CA PHE A 93 -6.57 2.57 -4.02
C PHE A 93 -6.38 1.61 -5.19
N ALA A 94 -7.34 1.52 -6.11
CA ALA A 94 -7.17 0.74 -7.34
C ALA A 94 -6.03 1.31 -8.21
N GLY A 95 -5.94 2.64 -8.33
CA GLY A 95 -4.83 3.31 -9.02
C GLY A 95 -3.48 3.01 -8.38
N ILE A 96 -3.38 3.06 -7.04
CA ILE A 96 -2.16 2.70 -6.33
C ILE A 96 -1.79 1.23 -6.56
N ALA A 97 -2.76 0.32 -6.53
CA ALA A 97 -2.52 -1.10 -6.82
C ALA A 97 -1.94 -1.30 -8.23
N ALA A 98 -2.48 -0.59 -9.23
CA ALA A 98 -1.99 -0.66 -10.60
C ALA A 98 -0.55 -0.11 -10.74
N ILE A 99 -0.24 1.02 -10.10
CA ILE A 99 1.11 1.58 -10.06
C ILE A 99 2.08 0.62 -9.36
N SER A 100 1.66 0.00 -8.26
CA SER A 100 2.46 -0.98 -7.51
C SER A 100 2.79 -2.22 -8.35
N MET A 101 1.87 -2.66 -9.22
CA MET A 101 2.15 -3.72 -10.20
C MET A 101 3.19 -3.27 -11.24
N GLY A 102 3.16 -1.99 -11.64
CA GLY A 102 4.17 -1.41 -12.53
C GLY A 102 5.58 -1.45 -11.91
N PHE A 103 5.71 -1.14 -10.63
CA PHE A 103 6.98 -1.29 -9.90
C PHE A 103 7.47 -2.73 -9.87
N THR A 104 6.57 -3.69 -9.68
CA THR A 104 6.91 -5.11 -9.76
C THR A 104 7.48 -5.47 -11.13
N GLY A 105 6.83 -4.97 -12.20
CA GLY A 105 7.31 -5.15 -13.57
C GLY A 105 8.70 -4.55 -13.79
N ALA A 106 8.98 -3.35 -13.24
CA ALA A 106 10.29 -2.72 -13.31
C ALA A 106 11.38 -3.57 -12.64
N HIS A 107 11.11 -4.09 -11.44
CA HIS A 107 12.05 -4.99 -10.74
C HIS A 107 12.32 -6.27 -11.53
N PHE A 108 11.30 -6.90 -12.10
CA PHE A 108 11.50 -8.07 -12.96
C PHE A 108 12.27 -7.75 -14.24
N GLY A 109 12.06 -6.57 -14.82
CA GLY A 109 12.84 -6.09 -15.96
C GLY A 109 14.33 -5.96 -15.62
N VAL A 110 14.63 -5.35 -14.46
CA VAL A 110 16.00 -5.22 -13.95
C VAL A 110 16.66 -6.59 -13.72
N ILE A 111 15.96 -7.49 -13.02
CA ILE A 111 16.48 -8.82 -12.73
C ILE A 111 16.71 -9.63 -14.03
N GLY A 112 15.81 -9.48 -15.02
CA GLY A 112 15.91 -10.19 -16.30
C GLY A 112 16.95 -9.64 -17.26
N GLY A 113 17.31 -8.36 -17.19
CA GLY A 113 18.31 -7.70 -18.03
C GLY A 113 19.75 -8.12 -17.69
N GLY A 114 20.00 -8.53 -16.45
CA GLY A 114 21.34 -8.97 -16.03
C GLY A 114 22.41 -7.86 -16.13
N GLU A 115 23.69 -8.29 -16.21
CA GLU A 115 24.81 -7.35 -16.25
C GLU A 115 24.90 -6.54 -17.57
N GLU A 116 24.42 -7.10 -18.67
CA GLU A 116 24.50 -6.46 -19.99
C GLU A 116 23.71 -5.14 -20.05
N ASP A 117 22.59 -5.06 -19.30
CA ASP A 117 21.70 -3.91 -19.25
C ASP A 117 21.79 -3.13 -17.92
N ALA A 118 22.89 -3.27 -17.17
CA ALA A 118 23.00 -2.72 -15.81
C ALA A 118 22.82 -1.19 -15.74
N VAL A 119 23.28 -0.45 -16.73
CA VAL A 119 23.14 1.02 -16.79
C VAL A 119 21.67 1.42 -16.98
N GLU A 120 20.97 0.77 -17.90
CA GLU A 120 19.55 1.03 -18.15
C GLU A 120 18.70 0.58 -16.96
N SER A 121 19.03 -0.55 -16.36
CA SER A 121 18.43 -1.06 -15.15
C SER A 121 18.57 -0.08 -13.97
N ALA A 122 19.74 0.56 -13.81
CA ALA A 122 19.94 1.58 -12.78
C ALA A 122 19.04 2.82 -13.00
N TRP A 123 18.83 3.23 -14.26
CA TRP A 123 17.89 4.30 -14.58
C TRP A 123 16.44 3.92 -14.25
N VAL A 124 16.02 2.71 -14.58
CA VAL A 124 14.68 2.19 -14.25
C VAL A 124 14.47 2.18 -12.75
N MET A 125 15.44 1.70 -11.97
CA MET A 125 15.38 1.69 -10.51
C MET A 125 15.38 3.11 -9.93
N ALA A 126 16.18 4.03 -10.45
CA ALA A 126 16.17 5.41 -10.00
C ALA A 126 14.79 6.08 -10.21
N VAL A 127 14.16 5.84 -11.36
CA VAL A 127 12.80 6.33 -11.64
C VAL A 127 11.79 5.70 -10.68
N ALA A 128 11.86 4.38 -10.46
CA ALA A 128 10.97 3.69 -9.53
C ALA A 128 11.12 4.24 -8.11
N ASN A 129 12.34 4.36 -7.60
CA ASN A 129 12.63 4.87 -6.26
C ASN A 129 12.14 6.31 -6.06
N ASN A 130 12.28 7.18 -7.08
CA ASN A 130 11.78 8.55 -7.02
C ASN A 130 10.25 8.67 -7.17
N THR A 131 9.60 7.67 -7.75
CA THR A 131 8.13 7.64 -7.91
C THR A 131 7.44 7.04 -6.67
N PHE A 132 8.14 6.18 -5.95
CA PHE A 132 7.58 5.49 -4.79
C PHE A 132 7.01 6.41 -3.68
N PRO A 133 7.61 7.57 -3.36
CA PRO A 133 7.01 8.54 -2.42
C PRO A 133 5.61 9.00 -2.80
N ALA A 134 5.28 9.07 -4.10
CA ALA A 134 3.93 9.44 -4.54
C ALA A 134 2.87 8.41 -4.11
N VAL A 135 3.24 7.13 -3.99
CA VAL A 135 2.34 6.07 -3.47
C VAL A 135 1.88 6.40 -2.05
N PHE A 136 2.78 6.89 -1.19
CA PHE A 136 2.42 7.27 0.19
C PHE A 136 1.46 8.44 0.24
N TRP A 137 1.62 9.41 -0.65
CA TRP A 137 0.72 10.54 -0.79
C TRP A 137 -0.70 10.10 -1.10
N PHE A 138 -0.86 9.32 -2.16
CA PHE A 138 -2.15 8.83 -2.57
C PHE A 138 -2.73 7.84 -1.55
N TRP A 139 -1.89 7.07 -0.87
CA TRP A 139 -2.32 6.20 0.23
C TRP A 139 -2.87 7.03 1.39
N ALA A 140 -2.16 8.08 1.81
CA ALA A 140 -2.62 9.00 2.83
C ALA A 140 -3.94 9.68 2.44
N LEU A 141 -4.05 10.18 1.22
CA LEU A 141 -5.27 10.78 0.70
C LEU A 141 -6.42 9.76 0.67
N GLY A 142 -6.17 8.56 0.18
CA GLY A 142 -7.15 7.47 0.17
C GLY A 142 -7.65 7.12 1.58
N ASN A 143 -6.74 7.10 2.56
CA ASN A 143 -7.09 6.86 3.96
C ASN A 143 -7.96 7.97 4.54
N ILE A 144 -7.68 9.25 4.25
CA ILE A 144 -8.51 10.38 4.69
C ILE A 144 -9.92 10.25 4.09
N VAL A 145 -10.01 10.03 2.79
CA VAL A 145 -11.31 9.96 2.07
C VAL A 145 -12.11 8.74 2.53
N LEU A 146 -11.49 7.56 2.61
CA LEU A 146 -12.16 6.35 3.10
C LEU A 146 -12.55 6.49 4.57
N GLY A 147 -11.64 6.98 5.40
CA GLY A 147 -11.92 7.21 6.82
C GLY A 147 -13.09 8.16 7.03
N ALA A 148 -13.20 9.24 6.26
CA ALA A 148 -14.35 10.16 6.29
C ALA A 148 -15.66 9.47 5.88
N ALA A 149 -15.65 8.68 4.80
CA ALA A 149 -16.81 7.89 4.37
C ALA A 149 -17.30 6.97 5.49
N LEU A 150 -16.39 6.19 6.08
CA LEU A 150 -16.70 5.23 7.13
C LEU A 150 -17.14 5.90 8.44
N PHE A 151 -16.59 7.08 8.75
CA PHE A 151 -17.00 7.85 9.92
C PHE A 151 -18.43 8.37 9.81
N ILE A 152 -18.85 8.78 8.61
CA ILE A 152 -20.23 9.19 8.32
C ILE A 152 -21.17 7.98 8.33
N GLU A 153 -20.75 6.87 7.70
CA GLU A 153 -21.55 5.64 7.60
C GLU A 153 -21.83 4.97 8.97
N LYS A 154 -20.90 5.07 9.94
CA LYS A 154 -21.00 4.53 11.32
C LYS A 154 -21.14 2.99 11.43
N ARG A 155 -20.84 2.24 10.39
CA ARG A 155 -20.92 0.76 10.38
C ARG A 155 -19.64 0.08 10.86
N ILE A 156 -18.52 0.76 10.80
CA ILE A 156 -17.25 0.33 11.36
C ILE A 156 -17.02 1.08 12.67
N ASN A 157 -16.29 0.45 13.60
CA ASN A 157 -15.90 1.12 14.83
C ASN A 157 -15.22 2.46 14.51
N ASN A 158 -15.71 3.55 15.11
CA ASN A 158 -15.22 4.90 14.88
C ASN A 158 -13.70 5.04 15.11
N ILE A 159 -13.10 4.18 15.96
CA ILE A 159 -11.64 4.16 16.15
C ILE A 159 -10.93 3.82 14.84
N GLY A 160 -11.43 2.82 14.09
CA GLY A 160 -10.83 2.44 12.81
C GLY A 160 -10.88 3.56 11.77
N SER A 161 -12.02 4.23 11.63
CA SER A 161 -12.18 5.36 10.70
C SER A 161 -11.35 6.57 11.12
N LEU A 162 -11.30 6.90 12.42
CA LEU A 162 -10.48 7.99 12.92
C LEU A 162 -8.98 7.72 12.77
N LEU A 163 -8.51 6.49 12.97
CA LEU A 163 -7.12 6.13 12.75
C LEU A 163 -6.71 6.35 11.29
N LEU A 164 -7.56 5.99 10.33
CA LEU A 164 -7.29 6.25 8.91
C LEU A 164 -7.15 7.76 8.64
N ILE A 165 -8.10 8.56 9.13
CA ILE A 165 -8.09 10.03 8.94
C ILE A 165 -6.84 10.63 9.58
N LEU A 166 -6.62 10.35 10.87
CA LEU A 166 -5.53 10.97 11.63
C LEU A 166 -4.16 10.62 11.05
N TRP A 167 -3.95 9.34 10.69
CA TRP A 167 -2.68 8.92 10.11
C TRP A 167 -2.49 9.48 8.70
N GLY A 168 -3.53 9.50 7.88
CA GLY A 168 -3.49 10.13 6.57
C GLY A 168 -3.15 11.63 6.66
N VAL A 169 -3.81 12.37 7.56
CA VAL A 169 -3.52 13.80 7.79
C VAL A 169 -2.08 14.00 8.30
N LEU A 170 -1.61 13.15 9.22
CA LEU A 170 -0.23 13.21 9.73
C LEU A 170 0.78 13.08 8.58
N VAL A 171 0.62 12.08 7.72
CA VAL A 171 1.51 11.85 6.56
C VAL A 171 1.52 13.06 5.62
N VAL A 172 0.34 13.63 5.31
CA VAL A 172 0.22 14.83 4.48
C VAL A 172 0.93 16.02 5.13
N LEU A 173 0.65 16.30 6.40
CA LEU A 173 1.26 17.43 7.11
C LEU A 173 2.79 17.31 7.19
N MET A 174 3.29 16.12 7.48
CA MET A 174 4.75 15.91 7.59
C MET A 174 5.46 16.20 6.27
N HIS A 175 4.85 15.85 5.15
CA HIS A 175 5.46 16.13 3.86
C HIS A 175 5.54 17.63 3.53
N PHE A 176 4.60 18.44 4.01
CA PHE A 176 4.64 19.90 3.80
C PHE A 176 5.51 20.65 4.81
N THR A 177 5.83 20.03 5.96
CA THR A 177 6.55 20.70 7.05
C THR A 177 8.02 20.36 7.12
N VAL A 178 8.44 19.27 6.45
CA VAL A 178 9.83 18.83 6.44
C VAL A 178 10.35 18.90 5.01
N GLU A 179 11.43 19.64 4.78
CA GLU A 179 12.11 19.65 3.49
C GLU A 179 12.58 18.22 3.17
N ILE A 180 12.38 17.77 1.93
CA ILE A 180 12.63 16.37 1.53
C ILE A 180 14.10 15.97 1.77
N GLU A 181 15.02 16.93 1.65
CA GLU A 181 16.47 16.74 1.89
C GLU A 181 16.82 16.52 3.36
N ASP A 182 16.00 17.07 4.28
CA ASP A 182 16.21 16.97 5.74
C ASP A 182 15.37 15.86 6.40
N PHE A 183 14.67 15.04 5.61
CA PHE A 183 13.77 14.03 6.16
C PHE A 183 14.60 12.90 6.78
N PRO A 184 14.73 12.82 8.11
CA PRO A 184 15.50 11.76 8.72
C PRO A 184 14.91 10.40 8.31
N ARG A 185 15.74 9.49 7.80
CA ARG A 185 15.35 8.11 7.41
C ARG A 185 14.48 7.43 8.49
N VAL A 186 14.79 7.70 9.77
CA VAL A 186 14.04 7.19 10.92
C VAL A 186 12.59 7.67 10.93
N ILE A 187 12.31 8.92 10.58
CA ILE A 187 10.94 9.46 10.56
C ILE A 187 10.15 8.82 9.41
N GLY A 188 10.75 8.69 8.23
CA GLY A 188 10.15 7.98 7.12
C GLY A 188 9.78 6.54 7.48
N MET A 189 10.67 5.84 8.17
CA MET A 189 10.43 4.49 8.67
C MET A 189 9.27 4.44 9.69
N ILE A 190 9.21 5.37 10.64
CA ILE A 190 8.11 5.46 11.63
C ILE A 190 6.78 5.69 10.93
N ILE A 191 6.73 6.58 9.93
CA ILE A 191 5.51 6.85 9.16
C ILE A 191 5.06 5.60 8.42
N PHE A 192 5.98 4.95 7.72
CA PHE A 192 5.70 3.74 6.98
C PHE A 192 5.17 2.64 7.89
N MET A 193 5.87 2.37 9.00
CA MET A 193 5.45 1.39 9.98
C MET A 193 4.08 1.70 10.57
N GLY A 194 3.81 2.97 10.87
CA GLY A 194 2.51 3.40 11.34
C GLY A 194 1.40 3.18 10.33
N MET A 195 1.63 3.45 9.03
CA MET A 195 0.68 3.12 7.97
C MET A 195 0.36 1.62 7.93
N MET A 196 1.37 0.76 8.06
CA MET A 196 1.20 -0.69 8.12
C MET A 196 0.36 -1.12 9.33
N VAL A 197 0.68 -0.59 10.51
CA VAL A 197 -0.07 -0.89 11.75
C VAL A 197 -1.52 -0.42 11.65
N VAL A 198 -1.75 0.80 11.18
CA VAL A 198 -3.11 1.35 10.98
C VAL A 198 -3.89 0.48 10.00
N THR A 199 -3.25 0.00 8.93
CA THR A 199 -3.87 -0.90 7.95
C THR A 199 -4.30 -2.22 8.58
N ILE A 200 -3.44 -2.84 9.39
CA ILE A 200 -3.75 -4.10 10.09
C ILE A 200 -4.92 -3.90 11.06
N VAL A 201 -4.86 -2.85 11.88
CA VAL A 201 -5.91 -2.51 12.85
C VAL A 201 -7.24 -2.24 12.13
N PHE A 202 -7.19 -1.50 11.02
CA PHE A 202 -8.37 -1.26 10.21
C PHE A 202 -8.94 -2.55 9.61
N GLY A 203 -8.10 -3.43 9.07
CA GLY A 203 -8.51 -4.75 8.58
C GLY A 203 -9.24 -5.58 9.63
N PHE A 204 -8.76 -5.54 10.89
CA PHE A 204 -9.42 -6.20 12.01
C PHE A 204 -10.80 -5.60 12.34
N PHE A 205 -10.93 -4.28 12.36
CA PHE A 205 -12.23 -3.63 12.57
C PHE A 205 -13.19 -3.89 11.40
N ASN A 206 -12.68 -3.90 10.16
CA ASN A 206 -13.49 -4.24 8.99
C ASN A 206 -14.02 -5.68 9.07
N LEU A 207 -13.20 -6.62 9.52
CA LEU A 207 -13.63 -8.02 9.72
C LEU A 207 -14.77 -8.14 10.73
N LYS A 208 -14.72 -7.36 11.81
CA LYS A 208 -15.72 -7.35 12.89
C LYS A 208 -16.94 -6.47 12.62
N SER A 209 -16.93 -5.62 11.58
CA SER A 209 -18.06 -4.76 11.25
C SER A 209 -19.30 -5.59 10.84
N GLU A 210 -20.47 -5.00 10.94
CA GLU A 210 -21.71 -5.63 10.43
C GLU A 210 -21.62 -5.82 8.91
N SER A 211 -22.04 -6.98 8.42
CA SER A 211 -22.19 -7.18 6.98
C SER A 211 -23.30 -6.28 6.46
N VAL A 212 -23.04 -5.57 5.35
CA VAL A 212 -24.09 -4.87 4.63
C VAL A 212 -25.12 -5.92 4.23
N SER A 213 -26.26 -5.96 4.91
CA SER A 213 -27.38 -6.76 4.45
C SER A 213 -27.82 -6.14 3.14
N THR A 214 -27.53 -6.79 2.02
CA THR A 214 -28.22 -6.51 0.77
C THR A 214 -29.67 -6.85 1.01
N GLY A 215 -30.44 -5.87 1.46
CA GLY A 215 -31.88 -5.95 1.51
C GLY A 215 -32.42 -6.11 0.09
N LYS A 216 -32.42 -7.34 -0.39
CA LYS A 216 -33.40 -7.73 -1.39
C LYS A 216 -34.73 -7.75 -0.66
N SER A 217 -35.42 -6.62 -0.71
CA SER A 217 -36.86 -6.60 -0.56
C SER A 217 -37.42 -7.56 -1.61
N GLU A 218 -37.82 -8.73 -1.13
CA GLU A 218 -38.77 -9.55 -1.90
C GLU A 218 -40.07 -8.78 -1.95
N ALA A 219 -40.35 -8.19 -3.07
CA ALA A 219 -41.67 -7.69 -3.44
C ALA A 219 -42.11 -8.36 -4.73
#